data_9b67e7fd7e2c0355b5e7b6ea9de32bc7
#
_entry.id   9b67e7fd7e2c0355b5e7b6ea9de32bc7
#
_cell.length_a   1.000
_cell.length_b   1.000
_cell.length_c   1.000
_cell.angle_alpha   90.00
_cell.angle_beta   90.00
_cell.angle_gamma   90.00
#
_symmetry.space_group_name_H-M   'P 1'
#
loop_
_entity.id
_entity.type
_entity.pdbx_description
1 polymer ?
#
loop_
_entity_poly.entity_id
_entity_poly.type
_entity_poly.pdbx_seq_one_letter_code
_entity_poly.pdbx_strand_id
1 'polypeptide(L)'
;VTVKSGVQIWDGLRVEDNVFIGPNVTFVNDFMPRSKQRPAKFLKTTLKQGASLGANSTIIVGLTVGKYAMIGAGSVVTKNVLDYALVYGNPAKLKGYVCECGSKLIDLSCNICYKDYMMNNNILSKK
;
A
#
# COMPACT_ATOMS: atom_id res chain seq x y z
N VAL A 1 -4.79 8.04 -10.99
CA VAL A 1 -5.09 7.74 -9.59
C VAL A 1 -6.59 7.69 -9.40
N THR A 2 -7.06 6.66 -8.73
CA THR A 2 -8.47 6.50 -8.38
C THR A 2 -8.62 6.63 -6.88
N VAL A 3 -9.44 7.58 -6.43
CA VAL A 3 -9.72 7.78 -5.00
C VAL A 3 -11.23 7.63 -4.81
N LYS A 4 -11.62 6.63 -4.02
CA LYS A 4 -13.02 6.39 -3.72
C LYS A 4 -13.49 7.32 -2.59
N SER A 5 -14.79 7.30 -2.32
CA SER A 5 -15.40 8.21 -1.33
C SER A 5 -14.93 7.94 0.09
N GLY A 6 -14.98 8.97 0.93
CA GLY A 6 -14.65 8.88 2.34
C GLY A 6 -13.16 8.92 2.66
N VAL A 7 -12.32 9.15 1.67
CA VAL A 7 -10.86 9.26 1.86
C VAL A 7 -10.50 10.71 2.13
N GLN A 8 -9.71 10.94 3.18
CA GLN A 8 -9.16 12.25 3.48
C GLN A 8 -7.66 12.22 3.27
N ILE A 9 -7.15 13.19 2.53
CA ILE A 9 -5.74 13.28 2.17
C ILE A 9 -5.12 14.44 2.92
N TRP A 10 -4.03 14.16 3.61
CA TRP A 10 -3.32 15.10 4.47
C TRP A 10 -1.97 15.49 3.86
N ASP A 11 -1.35 16.52 4.45
CA ASP A 11 0.00 16.91 4.13
C ASP A 11 0.97 15.73 4.28
N GLY A 12 1.94 15.66 3.36
CA GLY A 12 2.96 14.61 3.39
C GLY A 12 2.64 13.37 2.60
N LEU A 13 1.40 13.21 2.12
CA LEU A 13 1.07 12.08 1.26
C LEU A 13 1.58 12.33 -0.17
N ARG A 14 2.25 11.34 -0.73
CA ARG A 14 2.73 11.33 -2.13
C ARG A 14 2.16 10.11 -2.83
N VAL A 15 1.51 10.32 -3.95
CA VAL A 15 0.81 9.28 -4.69
C VAL A 15 1.32 9.26 -6.11
N GLU A 16 1.91 8.14 -6.54
CA GLU A 16 2.38 7.97 -7.90
C GLU A 16 1.25 7.55 -8.84
N ASP A 17 1.56 7.26 -10.10
CA ASP A 17 0.56 6.97 -11.12
C ASP A 17 -0.18 5.65 -10.86
N ASN A 18 -1.44 5.61 -11.30
CA ASN A 18 -2.25 4.38 -11.31
C ASN A 18 -2.49 3.75 -9.94
N VAL A 19 -2.41 4.54 -8.87
CA VAL A 19 -2.72 4.07 -7.52
C VAL A 19 -4.24 4.02 -7.33
N PHE A 20 -4.73 2.97 -6.69
CA PHE A 20 -6.12 2.82 -6.30
C PHE A 20 -6.25 2.98 -4.78
N ILE A 21 -7.07 3.92 -4.33
CA ILE A 21 -7.36 4.13 -2.91
C ILE A 21 -8.82 3.80 -2.69
N GLY A 22 -9.09 2.71 -2.00
CA GLY A 22 -10.44 2.22 -1.72
C GLY A 22 -11.23 3.14 -0.80
N PRO A 23 -12.55 2.93 -0.69
CA PRO A 23 -13.40 3.79 0.13
C PRO A 23 -13.00 3.73 1.60
N ASN A 24 -13.07 4.88 2.24
CA ASN A 24 -12.82 5.04 3.68
C ASN A 24 -11.42 4.62 4.13
N VAL A 25 -10.44 4.59 3.22
CA VAL A 25 -9.03 4.41 3.60
C VAL A 25 -8.61 5.59 4.46
N THR A 26 -7.92 5.30 5.57
CA THR A 26 -7.47 6.31 6.52
C THR A 26 -5.95 6.44 6.46
N PHE A 27 -5.48 7.66 6.23
CA PHE A 27 -4.06 7.99 6.35
C PHE A 27 -3.83 8.69 7.68
N VAL A 28 -2.88 8.20 8.46
CA VAL A 28 -2.48 8.83 9.71
C VAL A 28 -1.36 9.82 9.39
N ASN A 29 -1.52 11.09 9.77
CA ASN A 29 -0.53 12.13 9.49
C ASN A 29 0.28 12.55 10.74
N ASP A 30 -0.15 12.13 11.91
CA ASP A 30 0.51 12.43 13.16
C ASP A 30 0.61 11.16 13.98
N PHE A 31 1.83 10.68 14.18
CA PHE A 31 2.09 9.40 14.85
C PHE A 31 1.73 9.45 16.35
N MET A 32 1.88 10.61 16.97
CA MET A 32 1.61 10.81 18.40
C MET A 32 0.67 12.01 18.60
N PRO A 33 -0.60 11.87 18.18
CA PRO A 33 -1.51 13.01 18.20
C PRO A 33 -1.89 13.45 19.59
N ARG A 34 -2.01 14.74 19.76
CA ARG A 34 -2.49 15.35 21.00
C ARG A 34 -3.29 16.61 20.66
N SER A 35 -4.44 16.76 21.29
CA SER A 35 -5.27 17.95 21.10
C SER A 35 -4.47 19.21 21.42
N LYS A 36 -4.65 20.25 20.61
CA LYS A 36 -4.01 21.57 20.73
C LYS A 36 -2.48 21.53 20.57
N GLN A 37 -1.93 20.43 20.07
CA GLN A 37 -0.52 20.34 19.72
C GLN A 37 -0.41 19.90 18.26
N ARG A 38 0.51 20.49 17.54
CA ARG A 38 0.78 20.15 16.15
C ARG A 38 2.20 19.64 16.03
N PRO A 39 2.43 18.63 15.16
CA PRO A 39 3.80 18.21 14.88
C PRO A 39 4.55 19.36 14.20
N ALA A 40 5.83 19.47 14.49
CA ALA A 40 6.69 20.43 13.82
C ALA A 40 6.80 20.14 12.33
N LYS A 41 6.63 18.87 11.93
CA LYS A 41 6.76 18.40 10.56
C LYS A 41 5.93 17.15 10.38
N PHE A 42 5.20 17.07 9.25
CA PHE A 42 4.52 15.85 8.84
C PHE A 42 5.49 14.95 8.08
N LEU A 43 5.54 13.67 8.47
CA LEU A 43 6.36 12.70 7.76
C LEU A 43 5.72 12.38 6.40
N LYS A 44 6.58 12.04 5.44
CA LYS A 44 6.15 11.72 4.09
C LYS A 44 5.71 10.26 4.00
N THR A 45 4.49 10.04 3.50
CA THR A 45 3.96 8.72 3.17
C THR A 45 3.87 8.60 1.66
N THR A 46 4.44 7.56 1.07
CA THR A 46 4.50 7.40 -0.37
C THR A 46 3.76 6.14 -0.81
N LEU A 47 2.85 6.31 -1.77
CA LEU A 47 2.19 5.21 -2.46
C LEU A 47 2.77 5.13 -3.85
N LYS A 48 3.50 4.04 -4.14
CA LYS A 48 4.18 3.91 -5.42
C LYS A 48 3.23 3.44 -6.51
N GLN A 49 3.70 3.54 -7.75
CA GLN A 49 2.92 3.25 -8.95
C GLN A 49 2.14 1.94 -8.84
N GLY A 50 0.87 2.00 -9.19
CA GLY A 50 0.03 0.81 -9.29
C GLY A 50 -0.42 0.19 -7.98
N ALA A 51 -0.01 0.74 -6.83
CA ALA A 51 -0.44 0.22 -5.52
C ALA A 51 -1.95 0.30 -5.37
N SER A 52 -2.54 -0.69 -4.68
CA SER A 52 -3.97 -0.75 -4.40
C SER A 52 -4.21 -0.89 -2.90
N LEU A 53 -5.00 0.03 -2.37
CA LEU A 53 -5.36 0.04 -0.95
C LEU A 53 -6.82 -0.36 -0.79
N GLY A 54 -7.06 -1.47 -0.12
CA GLY A 54 -8.40 -2.00 0.11
C GLY A 54 -9.23 -1.11 1.03
N ALA A 55 -10.54 -1.25 0.92
CA ALA A 55 -11.51 -0.46 1.69
C ALA A 55 -11.24 -0.53 3.19
N ASN A 56 -11.39 0.59 3.87
CA ASN A 56 -11.25 0.70 5.33
C ASN A 56 -9.86 0.31 5.87
N SER A 57 -8.84 0.28 5.03
CA SER A 57 -7.46 0.09 5.52
C SER A 57 -6.93 1.37 6.15
N THR A 58 -5.99 1.21 7.09
CA THR A 58 -5.34 2.33 7.77
C THR A 58 -3.85 2.28 7.48
N ILE A 59 -3.30 3.39 7.03
CA ILE A 59 -1.87 3.52 6.70
C ILE A 59 -1.22 4.45 7.71
N ILE A 60 -0.31 3.91 8.49
CA ILE A 60 0.45 4.69 9.48
C ILE A 60 1.41 5.63 8.75
N VAL A 61 1.66 6.77 9.36
CA VAL A 61 2.49 7.83 8.77
C VAL A 61 3.93 7.39 8.53
N GLY A 62 4.52 7.91 7.46
CA GLY A 62 5.96 7.75 7.18
C GLY A 62 6.32 6.47 6.44
N LEU A 63 5.33 5.75 5.91
CA LEU A 63 5.56 4.49 5.21
C LEU A 63 5.66 4.66 3.71
N THR A 64 6.28 3.67 3.08
CA THR A 64 6.25 3.51 1.62
C THR A 64 5.51 2.23 1.29
N VAL A 65 4.47 2.35 0.46
CA VAL A 65 3.77 1.22 -0.13
C VAL A 65 4.34 0.99 -1.52
N GLY A 66 4.90 -0.18 -1.76
CA GLY A 66 5.66 -0.51 -2.96
C GLY A 66 4.82 -0.57 -4.23
N LYS A 67 5.49 -0.65 -5.37
CA LYS A 67 4.85 -0.72 -6.68
C LYS A 67 3.95 -1.94 -6.78
N TYR A 68 2.74 -1.74 -7.27
CA TYR A 68 1.75 -2.79 -7.47
C TYR A 68 1.45 -3.64 -6.23
N ALA A 69 1.83 -3.14 -5.05
CA ALA A 69 1.47 -3.79 -3.80
C ALA A 69 -0.04 -3.73 -3.59
N MET A 70 -0.57 -4.74 -2.89
CA MET A 70 -1.99 -4.81 -2.62
C MET A 70 -2.21 -4.95 -1.12
N ILE A 71 -3.00 -4.03 -0.58
CA ILE A 71 -3.36 -4.03 0.84
C ILE A 71 -4.81 -4.48 0.95
N GLY A 72 -5.03 -5.55 1.71
CA GLY A 72 -6.37 -6.11 1.92
C GLY A 72 -7.27 -5.17 2.69
N ALA A 73 -8.57 -5.28 2.46
CA ALA A 73 -9.56 -4.45 3.14
C ALA A 73 -9.47 -4.60 4.66
N GLY A 74 -9.65 -3.50 5.37
CA GLY A 74 -9.65 -3.49 6.84
C GLY A 74 -8.29 -3.67 7.49
N SER A 75 -7.21 -3.65 6.74
CA SER A 75 -5.86 -3.86 7.27
C SER A 75 -5.32 -2.63 7.97
N VAL A 76 -4.39 -2.85 8.91
CA VAL A 76 -3.64 -1.77 9.54
C VAL A 76 -2.17 -1.92 9.18
N VAL A 77 -1.68 -1.06 8.29
CA VAL A 77 -0.32 -1.13 7.76
C VAL A 77 0.60 -0.31 8.65
N THR A 78 1.54 -1.00 9.31
CA THR A 78 2.44 -0.40 10.30
C THR A 78 3.90 -0.39 9.85
N LYS A 79 4.21 -1.00 8.71
CA LYS A 79 5.57 -1.10 8.16
C LYS A 79 5.54 -0.88 6.67
N ASN A 80 6.69 -0.57 6.08
CA ASN A 80 6.81 -0.48 4.63
C ASN A 80 6.34 -1.77 3.96
N VAL A 81 5.73 -1.61 2.80
CA VAL A 81 5.23 -2.72 2.00
C VAL A 81 6.10 -2.85 0.76
N LEU A 82 6.62 -4.05 0.53
CA LEU A 82 7.49 -4.35 -0.61
C LEU A 82 6.72 -4.29 -1.93
N ASP A 83 7.45 -4.08 -3.02
CA ASP A 83 6.87 -4.12 -4.36
C ASP A 83 6.14 -5.44 -4.60
N TYR A 84 4.96 -5.39 -5.20
CA TYR A 84 4.12 -6.54 -5.53
C TYR A 84 3.66 -7.37 -4.33
N ALA A 85 3.89 -6.91 -3.10
CA ALA A 85 3.49 -7.66 -1.91
C ALA A 85 1.99 -7.59 -1.69
N LEU A 86 1.42 -8.71 -1.28
CA LEU A 86 0.06 -8.78 -0.76
C LEU A 86 0.15 -8.82 0.76
N VAL A 87 -0.39 -7.79 1.41
CA VAL A 87 -0.41 -7.72 2.87
C VAL A 87 -1.84 -7.50 3.37
N TYR A 88 -2.17 -8.10 4.50
CA TYR A 88 -3.43 -7.83 5.19
C TYR A 88 -3.35 -8.24 6.65
N GLY A 89 -4.34 -7.79 7.41
CA GLY A 89 -4.47 -8.06 8.84
C GLY A 89 -4.18 -6.83 9.70
N ASN A 90 -4.21 -7.02 11.00
CA ASN A 90 -3.90 -5.99 11.99
C ASN A 90 -2.97 -6.56 13.06
N PRO A 91 -1.65 -6.25 13.05
CA PRO A 91 -0.97 -5.49 12.00
C PRO A 91 -0.91 -6.27 10.68
N ALA A 92 -0.87 -5.55 9.57
CA ALA A 92 -0.76 -6.18 8.26
C ALA A 92 0.56 -6.92 8.12
N LYS A 93 0.51 -8.12 7.56
CA LYS A 93 1.68 -8.97 7.34
C LYS A 93 1.71 -9.48 5.91
N LEU A 94 2.91 -9.81 5.45
CA LEU A 94 3.10 -10.37 4.11
C LEU A 94 2.40 -11.71 4.00
N LYS A 95 1.52 -11.84 3.00
CA LYS A 95 0.72 -13.05 2.74
C LYS A 95 1.00 -13.65 1.38
N GLY A 96 1.76 -12.97 0.54
CA GLY A 96 2.10 -13.43 -0.79
C GLY A 96 2.45 -12.26 -1.69
N TYR A 97 2.37 -12.51 -2.98
CA TYR A 97 2.66 -11.49 -4.00
C TYR A 97 1.57 -11.47 -5.06
N VAL A 98 1.43 -10.33 -5.72
CA VAL A 98 0.42 -10.13 -6.75
C VAL A 98 1.06 -9.67 -8.05
N CYS A 99 0.39 -9.97 -9.15
CA CYS A 99 0.76 -9.50 -10.48
C CYS A 99 0.30 -8.05 -10.68
N GLU A 100 0.86 -7.37 -11.67
CA GLU A 100 0.37 -6.05 -12.09
C GLU A 100 -1.12 -6.08 -12.43
N CYS A 101 -1.65 -7.21 -12.89
CA CYS A 101 -3.09 -7.34 -13.17
C CYS A 101 -3.95 -7.49 -11.91
N GLY A 102 -3.34 -7.61 -10.74
CA GLY A 102 -4.04 -7.74 -9.46
C GLY A 102 -4.29 -9.17 -8.99
N SER A 103 -3.94 -10.17 -9.78
CA SER A 103 -4.12 -11.57 -9.40
C SER A 103 -2.97 -12.04 -8.52
N LYS A 104 -3.27 -12.93 -7.57
CA LYS A 104 -2.24 -13.51 -6.71
C LYS A 104 -1.32 -14.41 -7.54
N LEU A 105 -0.01 -14.26 -7.34
CA LEU A 105 0.98 -15.09 -8.02
C LEU A 105 1.04 -16.49 -7.41
N ILE A 106 1.29 -17.47 -8.29
CA ILE A 106 1.58 -18.85 -7.91
C ILE A 106 2.97 -19.18 -8.47
N ASP A 107 3.90 -19.47 -7.58
CA ASP A 107 5.30 -19.77 -7.95
C ASP A 107 5.90 -18.72 -8.89
N LEU A 108 5.70 -17.43 -8.56
CA LEU A 108 6.22 -16.27 -9.28
C LEU A 108 5.64 -16.12 -10.70
N SER A 109 4.52 -16.75 -10.98
CA SER A 109 3.83 -16.65 -12.28
C SER A 109 2.37 -16.30 -12.09
N CYS A 110 1.82 -15.54 -13.02
CA CYS A 110 0.41 -15.21 -13.04
C CYS A 110 -0.36 -16.15 -13.96
N ASN A 111 -1.40 -16.80 -13.43
CA ASN A 111 -2.24 -17.72 -14.20
C ASN A 111 -3.29 -17.00 -15.06
N ILE A 112 -3.43 -15.69 -14.90
CA ILE A 112 -4.45 -14.90 -15.61
C ILE A 112 -3.86 -14.19 -16.81
N CYS A 113 -2.77 -13.41 -16.61
CA CYS A 113 -2.15 -12.67 -17.70
C CYS A 113 -0.81 -13.27 -18.15
N TYR A 114 -0.37 -14.36 -17.52
CA TYR A 114 0.83 -15.13 -17.88
C TYR A 114 2.15 -14.38 -17.77
N LYS A 115 2.20 -13.29 -16.99
CA LYS A 115 3.46 -12.62 -16.67
C LYS A 115 4.26 -13.45 -15.68
N ASP A 116 5.58 -13.45 -15.86
CA ASP A 116 6.51 -14.11 -14.95
C ASP A 116 7.30 -13.08 -14.14
N TYR A 117 7.65 -13.44 -12.93
CA TYR A 117 8.39 -12.60 -12.00
C TYR A 117 9.63 -13.31 -11.49
N MET A 118 10.55 -12.53 -10.94
CA MET A 118 11.76 -13.05 -10.31
C MET A 118 11.90 -12.45 -8.93
N MET A 119 12.48 -13.22 -8.00
CA MET A 119 12.76 -12.77 -6.65
C MET A 119 14.27 -12.58 -6.51
N ASN A 120 14.68 -11.40 -6.03
CA ASN A 120 16.08 -11.07 -5.81
C ASN A 120 16.19 -10.28 -4.51
N ASN A 121 16.87 -10.85 -3.50
CA ASN A 121 17.01 -10.23 -2.18
C ASN A 121 15.66 -9.85 -1.57
N ASN A 122 14.68 -10.75 -1.63
CA ASN A 122 13.31 -10.56 -1.14
C ASN A 122 12.53 -9.47 -1.87
N ILE A 123 13.02 -9.00 -3.01
CA ILE A 123 12.32 -8.02 -3.84
C ILE A 123 11.86 -8.70 -5.13
N LEU A 124 10.55 -8.64 -5.36
CA LEU A 124 9.96 -9.18 -6.58
C LEU A 124 10.08 -8.16 -7.71
N SER A 125 10.41 -8.63 -8.89
CA SER A 125 10.40 -7.80 -10.09
C SER A 125 9.91 -8.62 -11.28
N LYS A 126 9.34 -7.91 -12.27
CA LYS A 126 8.85 -8.54 -13.49
C LYS A 126 10.05 -8.96 -14.35
N LYS A 127 9.99 -10.16 -14.90
CA LYS A 127 10.97 -10.63 -15.87
C LYS A 127 10.89 -9.85 -17.18
#